data_0155f9801393f60ba5c5513eeb67a3ab
#
_entry.id   0155f9801393f60ba5c5513eeb67a3ab
#
_cell.length_a   1.000
_cell.length_b   1.000
_cell.length_c   1.000
_cell.angle_alpha   90.00
_cell.angle_beta   90.00
_cell.angle_gamma   90.00
#
_symmetry.space_group_name_H-M   'P 1'
#
loop_
_entity.id
_entity.type
_entity.pdbx_description
1 polymer ?
#
loop_
_entity_poly.entity_id
_entity_poly.type
_entity_poly.pdbx_seq_one_letter_code
_entity_poly.pdbx_strand_id
1 'polypeptide(L)'
;MPLKKGSSQKTISSNISELVHSGRPQKQAIAIALSESRKKRASGGTMTKSVAAPKTGGIKPHVGPIHSAVAGRTDHLPMHVPSGSYVIPADIISAMGEGNTMAGFKIMNDITKMYGGLPKAFAGGGATGEHVPIVAAGGEYVIPPEVVVNIGGGDMDVGHTELDDFVKKMRAKTVKTLKSLPGPKKN
;
A
#
# COMPACT_ATOMS: atom_id res chain seq x y z
N MET A 1 -34.19 -7.86 -34.24
CA MET A 1 -33.92 -9.25 -33.81
C MET A 1 -33.48 -9.25 -32.35
N PRO A 2 -33.74 -10.30 -31.56
CA PRO A 2 -33.30 -10.35 -30.18
C PRO A 2 -31.76 -10.56 -30.12
N LEU A 3 -31.07 -9.74 -29.30
CA LEU A 3 -29.63 -9.82 -29.12
C LEU A 3 -29.21 -11.16 -28.51
N LYS A 4 -28.08 -11.69 -28.94
CA LYS A 4 -27.52 -12.95 -28.44
C LYS A 4 -27.15 -12.81 -26.95
N LYS A 5 -27.61 -13.76 -26.15
CA LYS A 5 -27.29 -13.80 -24.70
C LYS A 5 -25.89 -14.35 -24.47
N GLY A 6 -25.00 -13.59 -23.84
CA GLY A 6 -23.64 -14.03 -23.48
C GLY A 6 -22.71 -12.88 -23.15
N SER A 7 -21.67 -13.16 -22.35
CA SER A 7 -20.66 -12.19 -21.94
C SER A 7 -19.30 -12.42 -22.62
N SER A 8 -19.22 -13.34 -23.60
CA SER A 8 -18.00 -13.58 -24.36
C SER A 8 -17.74 -12.42 -25.33
N GLN A 9 -16.47 -12.13 -25.60
CA GLN A 9 -16.06 -11.09 -26.54
C GLN A 9 -16.71 -11.27 -27.92
N LYS A 10 -16.80 -12.53 -28.37
CA LYS A 10 -17.42 -12.89 -29.63
C LYS A 10 -18.92 -12.55 -29.67
N THR A 11 -19.66 -12.79 -28.57
CA THR A 11 -21.08 -12.44 -28.45
C THR A 11 -21.27 -10.92 -28.41
N ILE A 12 -20.44 -10.19 -27.66
CA ILE A 12 -20.49 -8.72 -27.57
C ILE A 12 -20.23 -8.09 -28.94
N SER A 13 -19.19 -8.54 -29.65
CA SER A 13 -18.88 -8.05 -31.00
C SER A 13 -20.00 -8.34 -32.00
N SER A 14 -20.58 -9.53 -31.96
CA SER A 14 -21.71 -9.89 -32.81
C SER A 14 -22.95 -9.00 -32.55
N ASN A 15 -23.25 -8.71 -31.27
CA ASN A 15 -24.38 -7.85 -30.90
C ASN A 15 -24.12 -6.38 -31.31
N ILE A 16 -22.87 -5.89 -31.20
CA ILE A 16 -22.52 -4.55 -31.68
C ILE A 16 -22.72 -4.45 -33.18
N SER A 17 -22.22 -5.43 -33.96
CA SER A 17 -22.36 -5.46 -35.40
C SER A 17 -23.87 -5.47 -35.83
N GLU A 18 -24.68 -6.29 -35.19
CA GLU A 18 -26.13 -6.39 -35.45
C GLU A 18 -26.85 -5.06 -35.15
N LEU A 19 -26.52 -4.39 -34.05
CA LEU A 19 -27.11 -3.10 -33.67
C LEU A 19 -26.71 -1.98 -34.62
N VAL A 20 -25.46 -1.97 -35.11
CA VAL A 20 -25.00 -1.02 -36.11
C VAL A 20 -25.70 -1.23 -37.45
N HIS A 21 -25.84 -2.50 -37.89
CA HIS A 21 -26.61 -2.84 -39.12
C HIS A 21 -28.07 -2.48 -39.01
N SER A 22 -28.66 -2.47 -37.81
CA SER A 22 -30.05 -2.04 -37.57
C SER A 22 -30.21 -0.49 -37.54
N GLY A 23 -29.16 0.28 -37.89
CA GLY A 23 -29.21 1.74 -38.01
C GLY A 23 -28.91 2.50 -36.72
N ARG A 24 -28.41 1.85 -35.68
CA ARG A 24 -28.03 2.53 -34.41
C ARG A 24 -26.63 3.13 -34.52
N PRO A 25 -26.36 4.33 -33.97
CA PRO A 25 -25.05 4.88 -33.88
C PRO A 25 -24.09 3.94 -33.12
N GLN A 26 -22.86 3.79 -33.59
CA GLN A 26 -21.87 2.85 -33.04
C GLN A 26 -21.67 2.99 -31.54
N LYS A 27 -21.63 4.22 -31.01
CA LYS A 27 -21.49 4.48 -29.55
C LYS A 27 -22.67 3.89 -28.76
N GLN A 28 -23.90 3.99 -29.29
CA GLN A 28 -25.09 3.47 -28.66
C GLN A 28 -25.15 1.93 -28.77
N ALA A 29 -24.75 1.37 -29.90
CA ALA A 29 -24.65 -0.09 -30.09
C ALA A 29 -23.67 -0.73 -29.08
N ILE A 30 -22.53 -0.12 -28.84
CA ILE A 30 -21.54 -0.57 -27.85
C ILE A 30 -22.13 -0.52 -26.44
N ALA A 31 -22.78 0.59 -26.05
CA ALA A 31 -23.38 0.74 -24.72
C ALA A 31 -24.47 -0.33 -24.46
N ILE A 32 -25.33 -0.59 -25.43
CA ILE A 32 -26.41 -1.60 -25.33
C ILE A 32 -25.80 -3.01 -25.22
N ALA A 33 -24.84 -3.38 -26.07
CA ALA A 33 -24.24 -4.72 -26.06
C ALA A 33 -23.50 -4.99 -24.74
N LEU A 34 -22.82 -3.98 -24.17
CA LEU A 34 -22.17 -4.09 -22.87
C LEU A 34 -23.17 -4.15 -21.73
N SER A 35 -24.28 -3.41 -21.78
CA SER A 35 -25.32 -3.48 -20.74
C SER A 35 -25.97 -4.85 -20.68
N GLU A 36 -26.29 -5.46 -21.84
CA GLU A 36 -26.83 -6.82 -21.91
C GLU A 36 -25.83 -7.87 -21.40
N SER A 37 -24.54 -7.71 -21.66
CA SER A 37 -23.52 -8.60 -21.13
C SER A 37 -23.40 -8.54 -19.59
N ARG A 38 -23.69 -7.37 -18.99
CA ARG A 38 -23.67 -7.14 -17.54
C ARG A 38 -24.91 -7.68 -16.82
N LYS A 39 -26.11 -7.64 -17.44
CA LYS A 39 -27.36 -8.16 -16.85
C LYS A 39 -27.24 -9.62 -16.43
N LYS A 40 -26.47 -10.44 -17.13
CA LYS A 40 -26.21 -11.84 -16.76
C LYS A 40 -25.30 -12.03 -15.54
N ARG A 41 -24.52 -11.02 -15.14
CA ARG A 41 -23.71 -11.07 -13.92
C ARG A 41 -24.51 -10.71 -12.66
N ALA A 42 -25.62 -9.99 -12.82
CA ALA A 42 -26.49 -9.57 -11.72
C ALA A 42 -27.56 -10.63 -11.37
N SER A 43 -27.84 -11.60 -12.26
CA SER A 43 -28.75 -12.72 -11.98
C SER A 43 -27.91 -13.90 -11.51
N GLY A 44 -27.91 -14.18 -10.19
CA GLY A 44 -27.12 -15.21 -9.51
C GLY A 44 -27.26 -16.58 -10.18
N GLY A 45 -26.33 -16.92 -11.05
CA GLY A 45 -26.14 -18.27 -11.54
C GLY A 45 -25.28 -19.03 -10.52
N THR A 46 -25.79 -20.20 -10.09
CA THR A 46 -25.03 -21.19 -9.33
C THR A 46 -23.63 -21.36 -9.89
N MET A 47 -22.65 -21.13 -9.05
CA MET A 47 -21.23 -21.31 -9.34
C MET A 47 -20.94 -22.80 -9.57
N THR A 48 -20.99 -23.25 -10.83
CA THR A 48 -20.36 -24.49 -11.21
C THR A 48 -18.86 -24.24 -11.27
N LYS A 49 -18.16 -24.89 -10.36
CA LYS A 49 -16.71 -25.12 -10.29
C LYS A 49 -15.85 -23.94 -10.75
N SER A 50 -15.60 -23.06 -9.83
CA SER A 50 -14.65 -21.98 -9.94
C SER A 50 -13.29 -22.54 -10.38
N VAL A 51 -12.74 -22.02 -11.47
CA VAL A 51 -11.33 -21.61 -11.41
C VAL A 51 -11.23 -20.87 -10.08
N ALA A 52 -10.44 -21.41 -9.15
CA ALA A 52 -10.28 -20.83 -7.83
C ALA A 52 -10.11 -19.33 -8.01
N ALA A 53 -11.09 -18.56 -7.53
CA ALA A 53 -10.88 -17.15 -7.30
C ALA A 53 -9.53 -17.07 -6.57
N PRO A 54 -8.60 -16.19 -6.97
CA PRO A 54 -7.42 -16.01 -6.17
C PRO A 54 -7.96 -15.87 -4.77
N LYS A 55 -7.57 -16.80 -3.87
CA LYS A 55 -7.97 -16.75 -2.48
C LYS A 55 -7.75 -15.30 -2.11
N THR A 56 -8.80 -14.57 -1.81
CA THR A 56 -8.73 -13.31 -1.09
C THR A 56 -8.20 -13.70 0.29
N GLY A 57 -6.95 -14.13 0.31
CA GLY A 57 -6.15 -14.10 1.49
C GLY A 57 -6.20 -12.64 1.88
N GLY A 58 -6.89 -12.32 2.99
CA GLY A 58 -7.12 -10.95 3.39
C GLY A 58 -5.81 -10.20 3.23
N ILE A 59 -5.85 -9.03 2.59
CA ILE A 59 -4.68 -8.19 2.39
C ILE A 59 -4.02 -8.06 3.75
N LYS A 60 -2.81 -8.60 3.91
CA LYS A 60 -2.07 -8.49 5.15
C LYS A 60 -1.37 -7.15 5.15
N PRO A 61 -1.83 -6.18 5.96
CA PRO A 61 -1.13 -4.92 6.05
C PRO A 61 0.25 -5.14 6.67
N HIS A 62 1.23 -4.42 6.15
CA HIS A 62 2.59 -4.43 6.67
C HIS A 62 2.74 -3.44 7.82
N VAL A 63 3.41 -3.85 8.89
CA VAL A 63 3.86 -2.98 10.00
C VAL A 63 5.27 -3.37 10.41
N GLY A 64 6.03 -2.40 10.90
CA GLY A 64 7.42 -2.62 11.30
C GLY A 64 8.43 -2.42 10.16
N PRO A 65 9.60 -3.06 10.21
CA PRO A 65 10.70 -2.83 9.28
C PRO A 65 10.39 -3.34 7.87
N ILE A 66 10.70 -2.53 6.85
CA ILE A 66 10.55 -2.89 5.44
C ILE A 66 11.91 -3.39 4.92
N HIS A 67 11.98 -4.69 4.63
CA HIS A 67 13.16 -5.31 4.05
C HIS A 67 13.08 -5.36 2.53
N SER A 68 14.20 -5.13 1.84
CA SER A 68 14.32 -5.31 0.39
C SER A 68 15.59 -6.08 0.07
N ALA A 69 15.50 -6.98 -0.90
CA ALA A 69 16.65 -7.66 -1.49
C ALA A 69 17.36 -6.77 -2.54
N VAL A 70 16.69 -5.71 -3.00
CA VAL A 70 17.24 -4.76 -3.97
C VAL A 70 17.99 -3.67 -3.22
N ALA A 71 19.25 -3.45 -3.61
CA ALA A 71 20.05 -2.36 -3.06
C ALA A 71 19.50 -1.00 -3.52
N GLY A 72 19.53 -0.03 -2.62
CA GLY A 72 19.08 1.34 -2.90
C GLY A 72 17.81 1.72 -2.14
N ARG A 73 17.47 3.02 -2.22
CA ARG A 73 16.31 3.64 -1.56
C ARG A 73 15.24 4.01 -2.58
N THR A 74 15.02 3.14 -3.57
CA THR A 74 14.02 3.35 -4.60
C THR A 74 12.69 2.74 -4.18
N ASP A 75 11.61 3.48 -4.35
CA ASP A 75 10.25 3.05 -4.08
C ASP A 75 9.82 2.04 -5.16
N HIS A 76 9.84 0.76 -4.81
CA HIS A 76 9.52 -0.33 -5.74
C HIS A 76 8.74 -1.48 -5.07
N LEU A 77 8.43 -1.35 -3.77
CA LEU A 77 7.72 -2.38 -3.00
C LEU A 77 6.25 -1.97 -2.83
N PRO A 78 5.33 -2.46 -3.68
CA PRO A 78 3.92 -2.25 -3.46
C PRO A 78 3.46 -3.05 -2.24
N MET A 79 2.82 -2.39 -1.29
CA MET A 79 2.29 -3.01 -0.08
C MET A 79 1.07 -2.26 0.43
N HIS A 80 0.39 -2.84 1.41
CA HIS A 80 -0.70 -2.19 2.12
C HIS A 80 -0.27 -1.95 3.56
N VAL A 81 -0.62 -0.79 4.09
CA VAL A 81 -0.41 -0.43 5.50
C VAL A 81 -1.75 -0.09 6.15
N PRO A 82 -1.91 -0.25 7.47
CA PRO A 82 -3.11 0.21 8.16
C PRO A 82 -3.32 1.71 7.96
N SER A 83 -4.58 2.14 7.77
CA SER A 83 -4.93 3.57 7.72
C SER A 83 -4.50 4.25 9.02
N GLY A 84 -3.92 5.45 8.92
CA GLY A 84 -3.37 6.17 10.09
C GLY A 84 -1.96 5.74 10.51
N SER A 85 -1.32 4.80 9.79
CA SER A 85 0.09 4.46 9.99
C SER A 85 1.01 5.63 9.61
N TYR A 86 2.21 5.65 10.19
CA TYR A 86 3.28 6.57 9.82
C TYR A 86 4.48 5.81 9.26
N VAL A 87 5.03 6.25 8.14
CA VAL A 87 6.22 5.63 7.54
C VAL A 87 7.46 6.47 7.85
N ILE A 88 8.37 5.91 8.65
CA ILE A 88 9.67 6.53 8.92
C ILE A 88 10.59 6.30 7.72
N PRO A 89 11.14 7.36 7.11
CA PRO A 89 12.02 7.25 5.95
C PRO A 89 13.32 6.50 6.23
N ALA A 90 13.85 5.81 5.21
CA ALA A 90 15.05 4.99 5.30
C ALA A 90 16.31 5.77 5.71
N ASP A 91 16.39 7.07 5.37
CA ASP A 91 17.49 7.94 5.79
C ASP A 91 17.51 8.14 7.31
N ILE A 92 16.35 8.25 7.94
CA ILE A 92 16.21 8.38 9.39
C ILE A 92 16.56 7.08 10.09
N ILE A 93 16.05 5.95 9.60
CA ILE A 93 16.37 4.63 10.15
C ILE A 93 17.88 4.37 10.08
N SER A 94 18.51 4.65 8.94
CA SER A 94 19.96 4.53 8.78
C SER A 94 20.72 5.47 9.71
N ALA A 95 20.27 6.72 9.86
CA ALA A 95 20.91 7.70 10.76
C ALA A 95 20.81 7.28 12.24
N MET A 96 19.70 6.70 12.67
CA MET A 96 19.52 6.15 14.02
C MET A 96 20.51 5.00 14.31
N GLY A 97 20.82 4.20 13.30
CA GLY A 97 21.77 3.08 13.37
C GLY A 97 23.20 3.46 12.98
N GLU A 98 23.56 4.74 13.01
CA GLU A 98 24.92 5.21 12.64
C GLU A 98 25.35 4.74 11.23
N GLY A 99 24.43 4.76 10.28
CA GLY A 99 24.63 4.27 8.91
C GLY A 99 24.22 2.81 8.69
N ASN A 100 23.90 2.07 9.76
CA ASN A 100 23.46 0.68 9.68
C ASN A 100 21.93 0.59 9.83
N THR A 101 21.23 0.31 8.73
CA THR A 101 19.77 0.19 8.71
C THR A 101 19.24 -0.89 9.66
N MET A 102 19.95 -2.01 9.81
CA MET A 102 19.52 -3.09 10.71
C MET A 102 19.63 -2.70 12.19
N ALA A 103 20.66 -1.92 12.55
CA ALA A 103 20.77 -1.33 13.87
C ALA A 103 19.66 -0.30 14.11
N GLY A 104 19.36 0.54 13.11
CA GLY A 104 18.25 1.49 13.16
C GLY A 104 16.90 0.80 13.37
N PHE A 105 16.63 -0.33 12.70
CA PHE A 105 15.44 -1.13 12.92
C PHE A 105 15.29 -1.64 14.36
N LYS A 106 16.40 -2.06 14.98
CA LYS A 106 16.38 -2.48 16.41
C LYS A 106 15.97 -1.33 17.31
N ILE A 107 16.58 -0.15 17.11
CA ILE A 107 16.26 1.05 17.89
C ILE A 107 14.79 1.43 17.68
N MET A 108 14.31 1.42 16.44
CA MET A 108 12.90 1.74 16.13
C MET A 108 11.91 0.73 16.74
N ASN A 109 12.25 -0.56 16.70
CA ASN A 109 11.47 -1.59 17.38
C ASN A 109 11.39 -1.36 18.90
N ASP A 110 12.46 -0.94 19.52
CA ASP A 110 12.48 -0.67 20.98
C ASP A 110 11.67 0.59 21.30
N ILE A 111 11.75 1.64 20.51
CA ILE A 111 10.86 2.81 20.61
C ILE A 111 9.40 2.39 20.46
N THR A 112 9.08 1.64 19.41
CA THR A 112 7.70 1.16 19.17
C THR A 112 7.16 0.35 20.35
N LYS A 113 8.00 -0.51 20.98
CA LYS A 113 7.62 -1.27 22.19
C LYS A 113 7.28 -0.38 23.39
N MET A 114 7.97 0.76 23.55
CA MET A 114 7.67 1.71 24.63
C MET A 114 6.27 2.31 24.51
N TYR A 115 5.76 2.42 23.29
CA TYR A 115 4.43 2.95 22.98
C TYR A 115 3.39 1.88 22.65
N GLY A 116 3.53 0.66 23.18
CA GLY A 116 2.55 -0.42 23.03
C GLY A 116 2.96 -1.57 22.12
N GLY A 117 4.06 -1.43 21.38
CA GLY A 117 4.60 -2.46 20.51
C GLY A 117 3.81 -2.68 19.22
N LEU A 118 4.34 -3.56 18.36
CA LEU A 118 3.62 -3.96 17.13
C LEU A 118 2.45 -4.86 17.50
N PRO A 119 1.24 -4.60 16.96
CA PRO A 119 0.05 -5.40 17.25
C PRO A 119 0.26 -6.87 16.84
N LYS A 120 0.01 -7.79 17.76
CA LYS A 120 0.11 -9.24 17.49
C LYS A 120 -0.85 -9.71 16.39
N ALA A 121 -1.96 -9.02 16.21
CA ALA A 121 -2.98 -9.33 15.20
C ALA A 121 -2.44 -9.23 13.75
N PHE A 122 -1.46 -8.37 13.50
CA PHE A 122 -0.84 -8.27 12.17
C PHE A 122 0.12 -9.43 11.85
N ALA A 123 0.66 -10.10 12.87
CA ALA A 123 1.48 -11.29 12.69
C ALA A 123 0.68 -12.52 12.22
N GLY A 124 -0.65 -12.53 12.42
CA GLY A 124 -1.57 -13.62 12.09
C GLY A 124 -2.50 -13.39 10.88
N GLY A 125 -2.48 -12.22 10.25
CA GLY A 125 -3.26 -11.96 9.03
C GLY A 125 -4.73 -11.63 9.25
N GLY A 126 -5.09 -10.86 10.25
CA GLY A 126 -6.46 -10.48 10.56
C GLY A 126 -6.62 -9.02 10.97
N ALA A 127 -6.20 -8.07 10.12
CA ALA A 127 -6.58 -6.68 10.34
C ALA A 127 -7.98 -6.44 9.75
N THR A 128 -8.91 -6.09 10.61
CA THR A 128 -10.29 -5.73 10.26
C THR A 128 -10.44 -4.24 9.95
N GLY A 129 -9.33 -3.51 9.83
CA GLY A 129 -9.30 -2.07 9.55
C GLY A 129 -9.11 -1.72 8.08
N GLU A 130 -9.36 -0.46 7.74
CA GLU A 130 -9.08 0.10 6.43
C GLU A 130 -7.58 0.08 6.14
N HIS A 131 -7.21 -0.29 4.90
CA HIS A 131 -5.83 -0.38 4.46
C HIS A 131 -5.57 0.57 3.30
N VAL A 132 -4.42 1.21 3.32
CA VAL A 132 -3.99 2.14 2.28
C VAL A 132 -2.89 1.47 1.45
N PRO A 133 -3.03 1.41 0.11
CA PRO A 133 -1.95 0.96 -0.75
C PRO A 133 -0.85 2.03 -0.82
N ILE A 134 0.39 1.61 -0.64
CA ILE A 134 1.57 2.48 -0.76
C ILE A 134 2.63 1.81 -1.63
N VAL A 135 3.58 2.59 -2.12
CA VAL A 135 4.83 2.09 -2.69
C VAL A 135 5.96 2.56 -1.78
N ALA A 136 6.70 1.61 -1.23
CA ALA A 136 7.72 1.87 -0.22
C ALA A 136 9.12 1.48 -0.70
N ALA A 137 10.15 2.01 -0.03
CA ALA A 137 11.54 1.62 -0.22
C ALA A 137 12.00 0.63 0.85
N GLY A 138 13.01 -0.17 0.52
CA GLY A 138 13.71 -0.95 1.53
C GLY A 138 14.43 -0.03 2.52
N GLY A 139 14.37 -0.37 3.80
CA GLY A 139 14.99 0.41 4.86
C GLY A 139 14.04 1.37 5.59
N GLU A 140 12.80 1.52 5.14
CA GLU A 140 11.75 2.26 5.83
C GLU A 140 11.12 1.44 6.96
N TYR A 141 10.38 2.11 7.83
CA TYR A 141 9.71 1.47 8.97
C TYR A 141 8.28 1.98 9.12
N VAL A 142 7.31 1.07 9.14
CA VAL A 142 5.89 1.42 9.33
C VAL A 142 5.53 1.37 10.81
N ILE A 143 5.13 2.51 11.37
CA ILE A 143 4.56 2.64 12.70
C ILE A 143 3.05 2.47 12.59
N PRO A 144 2.44 1.47 13.28
CA PRO A 144 1.01 1.25 13.20
C PRO A 144 0.21 2.36 13.91
N PRO A 145 -1.07 2.57 13.52
CA PRO A 145 -1.89 3.68 14.02
C PRO A 145 -2.04 3.70 15.55
N GLU A 146 -2.09 2.55 16.22
CA GLU A 146 -2.19 2.46 17.68
C GLU A 146 -0.96 3.07 18.37
N VAL A 147 0.23 2.86 17.78
CA VAL A 147 1.48 3.44 18.29
C VAL A 147 1.53 4.92 17.99
N VAL A 148 1.05 5.36 16.82
CA VAL A 148 0.94 6.79 16.48
C VAL A 148 0.06 7.52 17.50
N VAL A 149 -1.12 6.98 17.79
CA VAL A 149 -2.03 7.52 18.82
C VAL A 149 -1.36 7.58 20.19
N ASN A 150 -0.63 6.54 20.59
CA ASN A 150 0.07 6.50 21.88
C ASN A 150 1.21 7.54 21.95
N ILE A 151 1.93 7.78 20.85
CA ILE A 151 2.94 8.85 20.75
C ILE A 151 2.29 10.22 20.94
N GLY A 152 1.10 10.43 20.36
CA GLY A 152 0.32 11.67 20.50
C GLY A 152 -0.46 11.78 21.81
N GLY A 153 -0.24 10.90 22.79
CA GLY A 153 -0.96 10.95 24.07
C GLY A 153 -2.47 10.66 23.96
N GLY A 154 -2.88 9.92 22.95
CA GLY A 154 -4.27 9.56 22.67
C GLY A 154 -4.86 10.25 21.42
N ASP A 155 -4.10 11.11 20.76
CA ASP A 155 -4.52 11.83 19.56
C ASP A 155 -3.62 11.47 18.36
N MET A 156 -4.24 11.07 17.25
CA MET A 156 -3.53 10.63 16.05
C MET A 156 -2.84 11.80 15.32
N ASP A 157 -3.48 12.96 15.23
CA ASP A 157 -2.95 14.12 14.51
C ASP A 157 -1.74 14.70 15.27
N VAL A 158 -1.80 14.70 16.59
CA VAL A 158 -0.67 15.06 17.46
C VAL A 158 0.46 14.04 17.25
N GLY A 159 0.15 12.75 17.21
CA GLY A 159 1.14 11.70 16.96
C GLY A 159 1.85 11.84 15.63
N HIS A 160 1.13 12.13 14.55
CA HIS A 160 1.71 12.43 13.24
C HIS A 160 2.62 13.67 13.29
N THR A 161 2.19 14.73 13.97
CA THR A 161 2.97 15.97 14.13
C THR A 161 4.28 15.72 14.89
N GLU A 162 4.24 14.96 15.97
CA GLU A 162 5.43 14.60 16.77
C GLU A 162 6.43 13.76 15.95
N LEU A 163 5.93 12.83 15.13
CA LEU A 163 6.76 12.02 14.24
C LEU A 163 7.37 12.85 13.10
N ASP A 164 6.63 13.78 12.52
CA ASP A 164 7.15 14.75 11.56
C ASP A 164 8.27 15.60 12.14
N ASP A 165 8.10 16.09 13.36
CA ASP A 165 9.10 16.89 14.06
C ASP A 165 10.31 16.04 14.42
N PHE A 166 10.13 14.80 14.82
CA PHE A 166 11.21 13.84 15.01
C PHE A 166 12.04 13.67 13.72
N VAL A 167 11.40 13.44 12.58
CA VAL A 167 12.06 13.30 11.27
C VAL A 167 12.85 14.56 10.92
N LYS A 168 12.24 15.75 11.08
CA LYS A 168 12.91 17.05 10.83
C LYS A 168 14.13 17.25 11.72
N LYS A 169 14.02 16.98 13.03
CA LYS A 169 15.10 17.10 14.00
C LYS A 169 16.26 16.14 13.66
N MET A 170 15.95 14.90 13.31
CA MET A 170 16.96 13.91 12.91
C MET A 170 17.71 14.33 11.64
N ARG A 171 17.00 14.80 10.61
CA ARG A 171 17.62 15.31 9.37
C ARG A 171 18.52 16.51 9.66
N ALA A 172 18.06 17.47 10.47
CA ALA A 172 18.85 18.63 10.86
C ALA A 172 20.14 18.21 11.59
N LYS A 173 20.06 17.24 12.52
CA LYS A 173 21.23 16.68 13.22
C LYS A 173 22.21 16.03 12.25
N THR A 174 21.72 15.20 11.31
CA THR A 174 22.56 14.53 10.31
C THR A 174 23.27 15.54 9.42
N VAL A 175 22.55 16.56 8.91
CA VAL A 175 23.14 17.62 8.09
C VAL A 175 24.21 18.40 8.86
N LYS A 176 23.98 18.71 10.14
CA LYS A 176 24.97 19.39 11.00
C LYS A 176 26.23 18.53 11.16
N THR A 177 26.06 17.22 11.42
CA THR A 177 27.18 16.28 11.55
C THR A 177 27.97 16.20 10.24
N LEU A 178 27.34 16.06 9.10
CA LEU A 178 27.97 15.99 7.78
C LEU A 178 28.78 17.28 7.48
N LYS A 179 28.23 18.44 7.81
CA LYS A 179 28.90 19.72 7.61
C LYS A 179 30.14 19.92 8.53
N SER A 180 30.20 19.22 9.66
CA SER A 180 31.32 19.28 10.60
C SER A 180 32.47 18.32 10.27
N LEU A 181 32.25 17.40 9.28
CA LEU A 181 33.33 16.48 8.88
C LEU A 181 34.46 17.22 8.18
N PRO A 182 35.72 16.84 8.46
CA PRO A 182 36.89 17.42 7.77
C PRO A 182 36.79 17.09 6.26
N GLY A 183 37.14 18.06 5.44
CA GLY A 183 37.19 17.86 3.97
C GLY A 183 38.23 16.80 3.59
N PRO A 184 38.14 16.23 2.38
CA PRO A 184 39.11 15.26 1.91
C PRO A 184 40.50 15.88 1.89
N LYS A 185 41.50 15.14 2.41
CA LYS A 185 42.89 15.57 2.33
C LYS A 185 43.26 15.66 0.84
N LYS A 186 43.69 16.83 0.40
CA LYS A 186 44.29 16.99 -0.93
C LYS A 186 45.68 16.36 -0.85
N ASN A 187 45.89 15.29 -1.61
CA ASN A 187 47.25 14.76 -1.86
C ASN A 187 47.97 15.67 -2.84
#